data_a8f01e6fc5410faac114a96954e9c81d
#
_entry.id   a8f01e6fc5410faac114a96954e9c81d
#
_cell.length_a   1.000
_cell.length_b   1.000
_cell.length_c   1.000
_cell.angle_alpha   90.00
_cell.angle_beta   90.00
_cell.angle_gamma   90.00
#
_symmetry.space_group_name_H-M   'P 1'
#
loop_
_entity.id
_entity.type
_entity.pdbx_description
1 polymer ?
#
loop_
_entity_poly.entity_id
_entity_poly.type
_entity_poly.pdbx_seq_one_letter_code
_entity_poly.pdbx_strand_id
1 'polypeptide(L)'
;RLAVVGVLLVLVALVAGVLLGRLSSGAPAPMPSDSSAEAGFARDMQVHHGQAVEMALLVRDRSDDAEIRLLALDIATAQTQQQGQMFAWLAMWGLPQTSTAP
;
A
#
# COMPACT_ATOMS: atom_id res chain seq x y z
N ARG A 1 3.71 49.16 13.46
CA ARG A 1 2.46 49.10 12.63
C ARG A 1 2.65 48.29 11.36
N LEU A 2 3.74 48.46 10.64
CA LEU A 2 4.04 47.67 9.42
C LEU A 2 4.22 46.17 9.73
N ALA A 3 4.86 45.83 10.85
CA ALA A 3 5.00 44.42 11.29
C ALA A 3 3.65 43.77 11.59
N VAL A 4 2.72 44.47 12.22
CA VAL A 4 1.36 43.99 12.52
C VAL A 4 0.59 43.73 11.22
N VAL A 5 0.67 44.64 10.26
CA VAL A 5 0.02 44.50 8.95
C VAL A 5 0.63 43.29 8.21
N GLY A 6 1.95 43.12 8.26
CA GLY A 6 2.62 41.96 7.67
C GLY A 6 2.17 40.61 8.27
N VAL A 7 2.07 40.53 9.60
CA VAL A 7 1.57 39.34 10.30
C VAL A 7 0.12 39.04 9.91
N LEU A 8 -0.74 40.06 9.85
CA LEU A 8 -2.14 39.87 9.47
C LEU A 8 -2.27 39.37 8.03
N LEU A 9 -1.49 39.88 7.10
CA LEU A 9 -1.49 39.42 5.70
C LEU A 9 -1.04 37.93 5.59
N VAL A 10 -0.02 37.57 6.35
CA VAL A 10 0.44 36.14 6.38
C VAL A 10 -0.64 35.24 6.94
N LEU A 11 -1.30 35.66 8.04
CA LEU A 11 -2.38 34.85 8.62
C LEU A 11 -3.56 34.70 7.66
N VAL A 12 -3.96 35.77 6.99
CA VAL A 12 -5.04 35.75 5.97
C VAL A 12 -4.65 34.82 4.82
N ALA A 13 -3.42 34.90 4.34
CA ALA A 13 -2.93 34.04 3.26
C ALA A 13 -2.91 32.55 3.68
N LEU A 14 -2.50 32.25 4.92
CA LEU A 14 -2.51 30.88 5.46
C LEU A 14 -3.93 30.33 5.58
N VAL A 15 -4.86 31.11 6.14
CA VAL A 15 -6.26 30.71 6.27
C VAL A 15 -6.89 30.50 4.89
N ALA A 16 -6.68 31.44 3.97
CA ALA A 16 -7.17 31.31 2.60
C ALA A 16 -6.58 30.08 1.89
N GLY A 17 -5.28 29.81 2.07
CA GLY A 17 -4.62 28.63 1.52
C GLY A 17 -5.19 27.33 2.06
N VAL A 18 -5.44 27.24 3.37
CA VAL A 18 -6.07 26.06 4.00
C VAL A 18 -7.50 25.86 3.50
N LEU A 19 -8.29 26.93 3.42
CA LEU A 19 -9.67 26.86 2.96
C LEU A 19 -9.74 26.44 1.48
N LEU A 20 -8.93 27.05 0.62
CA LEU A 20 -8.86 26.68 -0.80
C LEU A 20 -8.36 25.25 -0.99
N GLY A 21 -7.37 24.82 -0.20
CA GLY A 21 -6.88 23.44 -0.22
C GLY A 21 -7.96 22.42 0.15
N ARG A 22 -8.78 22.73 1.15
CA ARG A 22 -9.91 21.88 1.55
C ARG A 22 -11.05 21.86 0.54
N LEU A 23 -11.32 22.96 -0.13
CA LEU A 23 -12.33 23.05 -1.17
C LEU A 23 -11.89 22.38 -2.48
N SER A 24 -10.59 22.36 -2.76
CA SER A 24 -10.01 21.69 -3.94
C SER A 24 -9.58 20.23 -3.66
N SER A 25 -9.61 19.75 -2.42
CA SER A 25 -9.52 18.34 -2.15
C SER A 25 -10.77 17.68 -2.72
N GLY A 26 -10.61 17.08 -3.90
CA GLY A 26 -11.69 16.41 -4.63
C GLY A 26 -12.39 15.36 -3.78
N ALA A 27 -13.53 14.88 -4.24
CA ALA A 27 -14.20 13.74 -3.65
C ALA A 27 -13.22 12.57 -3.48
N PRO A 28 -13.30 11.77 -2.41
CA PRO A 28 -12.48 10.57 -2.26
C PRO A 28 -12.54 9.74 -3.55
N ALA A 29 -11.39 9.22 -3.99
CA ALA A 29 -11.37 8.32 -5.12
C ALA A 29 -12.38 7.18 -4.89
N PRO A 30 -13.17 6.79 -5.91
CA PRO A 30 -14.12 5.70 -5.77
C PRO A 30 -13.36 4.44 -5.36
N MET A 31 -13.96 3.65 -4.45
CA MET A 31 -13.38 2.37 -4.03
C MET A 31 -13.33 1.42 -5.23
N PRO A 32 -12.25 0.62 -5.36
CA PRO A 32 -12.13 -0.37 -6.41
C PRO A 32 -13.31 -1.36 -6.38
N SER A 33 -13.81 -1.75 -7.54
CA SER A 33 -14.82 -2.81 -7.66
C SER A 33 -14.18 -4.19 -7.66
N ASP A 34 -15.00 -5.23 -7.47
CA ASP A 34 -14.54 -6.63 -7.45
C ASP A 34 -13.86 -7.05 -8.77
N SER A 35 -14.29 -6.50 -9.91
CA SER A 35 -13.73 -6.74 -11.23
C SER A 35 -12.66 -5.73 -11.65
N SER A 36 -12.23 -4.83 -10.77
CA SER A 36 -11.22 -3.82 -11.09
C SER A 36 -9.82 -4.43 -11.24
N ALA A 37 -8.96 -3.73 -11.97
CA ALA A 37 -7.56 -4.12 -12.13
C ALA A 37 -6.81 -4.15 -10.77
N GLU A 38 -7.14 -3.23 -9.88
CA GLU A 38 -6.58 -3.14 -8.53
C GLU A 38 -6.92 -4.38 -7.70
N ALA A 39 -8.18 -4.82 -7.74
CA ALA A 39 -8.61 -6.02 -7.03
C ALA A 39 -7.97 -7.28 -7.62
N GLY A 40 -7.90 -7.39 -8.94
CA GLY A 40 -7.21 -8.46 -9.65
C GLY A 40 -5.73 -8.53 -9.27
N PHE A 41 -5.03 -7.39 -9.33
CA PHE A 41 -3.63 -7.29 -8.92
C PHE A 41 -3.41 -7.76 -7.48
N ALA A 42 -4.22 -7.26 -6.52
CA ALA A 42 -4.07 -7.61 -5.12
C ALA A 42 -4.25 -9.12 -4.88
N ARG A 43 -5.16 -9.77 -5.60
CA ARG A 43 -5.39 -11.22 -5.51
C ARG A 43 -4.26 -12.02 -6.13
N ASP A 44 -3.90 -11.70 -7.37
CA ASP A 44 -2.87 -12.43 -8.12
C ASP A 44 -1.50 -12.30 -7.45
N MET A 45 -1.17 -11.11 -6.95
CA MET A 45 0.10 -10.88 -6.28
C MET A 45 0.17 -11.52 -4.90
N GLN A 46 -0.93 -11.71 -4.18
CA GLN A 46 -0.91 -12.52 -2.96
C GLN A 46 -0.50 -13.97 -3.25
N VAL A 47 -1.03 -14.57 -4.29
CA VAL A 47 -0.65 -15.93 -4.73
C VAL A 47 0.80 -15.96 -5.17
N HIS A 48 1.22 -15.01 -6.00
CA HIS A 48 2.59 -14.91 -6.50
C HIS A 48 3.60 -14.75 -5.35
N HIS A 49 3.32 -13.88 -4.37
CA HIS A 49 4.18 -13.67 -3.20
C HIS A 49 4.19 -14.89 -2.28
N GLY A 50 3.07 -15.56 -2.12
CA GLY A 50 3.01 -16.84 -1.37
C GLY A 50 3.92 -17.90 -1.97
N GLN A 51 3.94 -18.05 -3.29
CA GLN A 51 4.86 -18.95 -3.99
C GLN A 51 6.32 -18.55 -3.78
N ALA A 52 6.63 -17.25 -3.83
CA ALA A 52 7.98 -16.76 -3.57
C ALA A 52 8.45 -17.08 -2.13
N VAL A 53 7.55 -16.97 -1.14
CA VAL A 53 7.83 -17.35 0.25
C VAL A 53 8.15 -18.84 0.36
N GLU A 54 7.34 -19.71 -0.23
CA GLU A 54 7.56 -21.16 -0.22
C GLU A 54 8.90 -21.53 -0.85
N MET A 55 9.22 -20.94 -2.01
CA MET A 55 10.49 -21.16 -2.70
C MET A 55 11.68 -20.68 -1.87
N ALA A 56 11.58 -19.49 -1.27
CA ALA A 56 12.64 -18.94 -0.44
C ALA A 56 12.92 -19.78 0.80
N LEU A 57 11.87 -20.25 1.49
CA LEU A 57 12.01 -21.14 2.64
C LEU A 57 12.63 -22.47 2.26
N LEU A 58 12.26 -23.03 1.11
CA LEU A 58 12.85 -24.26 0.58
C LEU A 58 14.35 -24.10 0.30
N VAL A 59 14.73 -22.99 -0.32
CA VAL A 59 16.15 -22.65 -0.57
C VAL A 59 16.90 -22.52 0.74
N ARG A 60 16.31 -21.81 1.71
CA ARG A 60 16.88 -21.62 3.04
C ARG A 60 17.16 -22.96 3.74
N ASP A 61 16.24 -23.89 3.65
CA ASP A 61 16.37 -25.19 4.32
C ASP A 61 17.39 -26.11 3.65
N ARG A 62 17.60 -25.98 2.34
CA ARG A 62 18.45 -26.87 1.55
C ARG A 62 19.85 -26.33 1.27
N SER A 63 20.08 -25.03 1.41
CA SER A 63 21.38 -24.43 1.17
C SER A 63 22.29 -24.56 2.39
N ASP A 64 23.54 -24.92 2.16
CA ASP A 64 24.61 -24.89 3.16
C ASP A 64 25.33 -23.52 3.20
N ASP A 65 25.06 -22.66 2.22
CA ASP A 65 25.64 -21.31 2.12
C ASP A 65 24.89 -20.34 3.04
N ALA A 66 25.61 -19.74 3.98
CA ALA A 66 25.04 -18.83 4.98
C ALA A 66 24.47 -17.54 4.35
N GLU A 67 25.09 -17.00 3.31
CA GLU A 67 24.63 -15.80 2.62
C GLU A 67 23.35 -16.08 1.84
N ILE A 68 23.27 -17.23 1.16
CA ILE A 68 22.05 -17.66 0.47
C ILE A 68 20.92 -17.89 1.47
N ARG A 69 21.19 -18.52 2.60
CA ARG A 69 20.17 -18.73 3.65
C ARG A 69 19.64 -17.42 4.22
N LEU A 70 20.53 -16.42 4.42
CA LEU A 70 20.13 -15.09 4.89
C LEU A 70 19.29 -14.36 3.85
N LEU A 71 19.73 -14.35 2.60
CA LEU A 71 18.97 -13.74 1.49
C LEU A 71 17.58 -14.37 1.34
N ALA A 72 17.50 -15.70 1.42
CA ALA A 72 16.23 -16.41 1.35
C ALA A 72 15.28 -16.02 2.50
N LEU A 73 15.79 -15.83 3.71
CA LEU A 73 15.01 -15.33 4.84
C LEU A 73 14.50 -13.91 4.60
N ASP A 74 15.34 -13.03 4.09
CA ASP A 74 14.98 -11.64 3.77
C ASP A 74 13.87 -11.59 2.71
N ILE A 75 13.99 -12.41 1.65
CA ILE A 75 12.96 -12.55 0.62
C ILE A 75 11.65 -13.05 1.24
N ALA A 76 11.69 -14.13 2.03
CA ALA A 76 10.49 -14.69 2.65
C ALA A 76 9.78 -13.65 3.54
N THR A 77 10.55 -12.90 4.34
CA THR A 77 10.01 -11.87 5.23
C THR A 77 9.39 -10.71 4.46
N ALA A 78 10.08 -10.16 3.46
CA ALA A 78 9.58 -9.05 2.65
C ALA A 78 8.33 -9.45 1.85
N GLN A 79 8.33 -10.63 1.23
CA GLN A 79 7.19 -11.13 0.45
C GLN A 79 5.96 -11.39 1.34
N THR A 80 6.15 -11.93 2.54
CA THR A 80 5.05 -12.13 3.51
C THR A 80 4.44 -10.80 3.94
N GLN A 81 5.25 -9.78 4.18
CA GLN A 81 4.76 -8.44 4.53
C GLN A 81 3.92 -7.86 3.40
N GLN A 82 4.39 -7.92 2.17
CA GLN A 82 3.67 -7.40 1.00
C GLN A 82 2.37 -8.18 0.74
N GLN A 83 2.37 -9.47 0.94
CA GLN A 83 1.16 -10.31 0.88
C GLN A 83 0.10 -9.84 1.88
N GLY A 84 0.51 -9.52 3.12
CA GLY A 84 -0.37 -8.96 4.13
C GLY A 84 -0.92 -7.58 3.77
N GLN A 85 -0.14 -6.73 3.10
CA GLN A 85 -0.62 -5.43 2.61
C GLN A 85 -1.72 -5.60 1.56
N MET A 86 -1.56 -6.49 0.60
CA MET A 86 -2.57 -6.75 -0.44
C MET A 86 -3.83 -7.39 0.14
N PHE A 87 -3.70 -8.26 1.13
CA PHE A 87 -4.81 -8.78 1.91
C PHE A 87 -5.59 -7.62 2.57
N ALA A 88 -4.89 -6.70 3.21
CA ALA A 88 -5.49 -5.55 3.88
C ALA A 88 -6.19 -4.60 2.91
N TRP A 89 -5.64 -4.36 1.72
CA TRP A 89 -6.30 -3.53 0.70
C TRP A 89 -7.67 -4.09 0.31
N LEU A 90 -7.74 -5.37 -0.01
CA LEU A 90 -9.02 -6.01 -0.33
C LEU A 90 -10.01 -5.94 0.83
N ALA A 91 -9.53 -6.16 2.06
CA ALA A 91 -10.38 -6.04 3.26
C ALA A 91 -10.90 -4.61 3.45
N MET A 92 -10.06 -3.59 3.27
CA MET A 92 -10.47 -2.17 3.36
C MET A 92 -11.45 -1.77 2.26
N TRP A 93 -11.34 -2.38 1.07
CA TRP A 93 -12.28 -2.15 -0.03
C TRP A 93 -13.58 -2.95 0.13
N GLY A 94 -13.68 -3.79 1.16
CA GLY A 94 -14.85 -4.66 1.38
C GLY A 94 -14.98 -5.76 0.31
N LEU A 95 -13.87 -6.14 -0.31
CA LEU A 95 -13.82 -7.13 -1.39
C LEU A 95 -13.36 -8.49 -0.88
N PRO A 96 -13.87 -9.59 -1.47
CA PRO A 96 -13.39 -10.94 -1.13
C PRO A 96 -11.94 -11.14 -1.54
N GLN A 97 -11.23 -12.00 -0.80
CA GLN A 97 -9.82 -12.31 -1.05
C GLN A 97 -9.62 -13.15 -2.33
N THR A 98 -10.64 -13.85 -2.75
CA THR A 98 -10.68 -14.61 -4.02
C THR A 98 -11.74 -14.03 -4.94
N SER A 99 -11.49 -14.07 -6.26
CA SER A 99 -12.50 -13.63 -7.22
C SER A 99 -13.73 -14.51 -7.13
N THR A 100 -14.91 -13.88 -7.15
CA THR A 100 -16.21 -14.57 -7.27
C THR A 100 -16.67 -14.66 -8.72
N ALA A 101 -15.93 -14.04 -9.64
CA ALA A 101 -16.22 -14.14 -11.08
C ALA A 101 -15.87 -15.55 -11.59
N PRO A 102 -16.74 -16.14 -12.44
CA PRO A 102 -16.45 -17.42 -13.07
C PRO A 102 -15.30 -17.35 -14.05
#